data_70ac1fb582f5fdad0190ea9d80f624cc
#
_entry.id   70ac1fb582f5fdad0190ea9d80f624cc
#
_cell.length_a   1.000
_cell.length_b   1.000
_cell.length_c   1.000
_cell.angle_alpha   90.00
_cell.angle_beta   90.00
_cell.angle_gamma   90.00
#
_symmetry.space_group_name_H-M   'P 1'
#
loop_
_entity.id
_entity.type
_entity.pdbx_description
1 polymer ?
#
loop_
_entity_poly.entity_id
_entity_poly.type
_entity_poly.pdbx_seq_one_letter_code
_entity_poly.pdbx_strand_id
1 'polypeptide(L)'
;MNGKEKRIENFKEFLKKFNYEDKVAVILPCYKTKSYVIEVVKECLKYVDLVICIDDFCPLNTGQFLKDNFKTNKVKVINHKNNKGVGAAFKTGVKFASENGIEVVIKIDSDGQMDPKYIPLLSSIVIRGESCICKGNRLSRVEDLVLMPKVRLIGNILLSYISKMTTGYWEIFDPTNGFFAYRINTLRLSELEKTNNRYFFETDLLFRCSLENIYIEQIPMPAKYGNEISSLKPLKSIPFFVKKHLEVFIKRTVYQYLIMDFNSGSIQLISGILAFTGFLIVGLFSLVKSYLSKEFSSPGTVGVFFILGIISLQFLLAFINFDTNQRMFHRKFYGIKKKNNNI
;
A
#
# COMPACT_ATOMS: atom_id res chain seq x y z
N MET A 1 10.84 -35.75 -8.95
CA MET A 1 10.09 -34.48 -9.06
C MET A 1 11.03 -33.31 -8.82
N ASN A 2 11.00 -32.31 -9.70
CA ASN A 2 11.78 -31.08 -9.55
C ASN A 2 11.20 -30.26 -8.38
N GLY A 3 12.02 -29.55 -7.62
CA GLY A 3 11.56 -28.79 -6.44
C GLY A 3 10.42 -27.77 -6.71
N LYS A 4 10.25 -27.35 -7.98
CA LYS A 4 9.15 -26.49 -8.44
C LYS A 4 7.82 -27.28 -8.51
N GLU A 5 7.85 -28.49 -9.04
CA GLU A 5 6.67 -29.37 -9.14
C GLU A 5 6.16 -29.75 -7.76
N LYS A 6 7.04 -30.12 -6.84
CA LYS A 6 6.72 -30.42 -5.44
C LYS A 6 6.05 -29.23 -4.73
N ARG A 7 6.50 -27.99 -5.00
CA ARG A 7 5.90 -26.77 -4.41
C ARG A 7 4.47 -26.54 -4.93
N ILE A 8 4.22 -26.77 -6.21
CA ILE A 8 2.91 -26.62 -6.82
C ILE A 8 1.93 -27.66 -6.23
N GLU A 9 2.36 -28.89 -6.15
CA GLU A 9 1.57 -29.99 -5.59
C GLU A 9 1.22 -29.75 -4.12
N ASN A 10 2.20 -29.40 -3.29
CA ASN A 10 1.98 -29.04 -1.88
C ASN A 10 1.01 -27.88 -1.73
N PHE A 11 1.01 -26.90 -2.63
CA PHE A 11 0.08 -25.77 -2.58
C PHE A 11 -1.35 -26.20 -2.96
N LYS A 12 -1.52 -27.07 -3.95
CA LYS A 12 -2.84 -27.62 -4.31
C LYS A 12 -3.43 -28.45 -3.17
N GLU A 13 -2.63 -29.29 -2.53
CA GLU A 13 -3.03 -30.02 -1.33
C GLU A 13 -3.43 -29.08 -0.19
N PHE A 14 -2.66 -27.99 0.00
CA PHE A 14 -3.00 -26.95 0.98
C PHE A 14 -4.36 -26.31 0.68
N LEU A 15 -4.64 -25.93 -0.57
CA LEU A 15 -5.94 -25.35 -0.95
C LEU A 15 -7.07 -26.32 -0.67
N LYS A 16 -6.91 -27.61 -1.00
CA LYS A 16 -7.88 -28.67 -0.71
C LYS A 16 -8.13 -28.81 0.79
N LYS A 17 -7.07 -28.89 1.59
CA LYS A 17 -7.14 -29.01 3.05
C LYS A 17 -7.95 -27.87 3.70
N PHE A 18 -7.87 -26.66 3.15
CA PHE A 18 -8.56 -25.46 3.66
C PHE A 18 -9.88 -25.16 2.91
N ASN A 19 -10.31 -26.03 2.00
CA ASN A 19 -11.50 -25.83 1.16
C ASN A 19 -11.49 -24.52 0.36
N TYR A 20 -10.32 -24.21 -0.23
CA TYR A 20 -10.10 -23.04 -1.08
C TYR A 20 -9.81 -23.40 -2.54
N GLU A 21 -10.11 -24.64 -2.95
CA GLU A 21 -10.14 -25.01 -4.35
C GLU A 21 -11.13 -24.07 -5.08
N ASP A 22 -10.76 -23.61 -6.26
CA ASP A 22 -11.54 -22.67 -7.10
C ASP A 22 -11.92 -21.32 -6.44
N LYS A 23 -11.42 -21.03 -5.25
CA LYS A 23 -11.71 -19.78 -4.51
C LYS A 23 -10.57 -18.78 -4.54
N VAL A 24 -9.48 -19.07 -5.24
CA VAL A 24 -8.29 -18.24 -5.37
C VAL A 24 -8.08 -17.87 -6.83
N ALA A 25 -7.94 -16.57 -7.11
CA ALA A 25 -7.67 -16.07 -8.46
C ALA A 25 -6.52 -15.07 -8.48
N VAL A 26 -5.92 -14.89 -9.66
CA VAL A 26 -4.96 -13.80 -9.92
C VAL A 26 -5.66 -12.68 -10.67
N ILE A 27 -5.43 -11.43 -10.26
CA ILE A 27 -5.82 -10.23 -11.00
C ILE A 27 -4.56 -9.63 -11.64
N LEU A 28 -4.62 -9.50 -12.96
CA LEU A 28 -3.51 -9.04 -13.79
C LEU A 28 -3.90 -7.77 -14.55
N PRO A 29 -3.57 -6.57 -14.04
CA PRO A 29 -3.73 -5.32 -14.81
C PRO A 29 -2.81 -5.32 -16.02
N CYS A 30 -3.36 -5.07 -17.21
CA CYS A 30 -2.63 -5.12 -18.48
C CYS A 30 -2.62 -3.77 -19.17
N TYR A 31 -1.43 -3.16 -19.29
CA TYR A 31 -1.24 -1.94 -20.06
C TYR A 31 0.21 -1.87 -20.62
N LYS A 32 0.36 -1.94 -21.93
CA LYS A 32 1.65 -1.92 -22.64
C LYS A 32 2.62 -3.06 -22.27
N THR A 33 2.10 -4.23 -21.91
CA THR A 33 2.88 -5.38 -21.43
C THR A 33 2.77 -6.62 -22.33
N LYS A 34 2.43 -6.42 -23.62
CA LYS A 34 2.19 -7.51 -24.59
C LYS A 34 3.34 -8.52 -24.68
N SER A 35 4.58 -8.07 -24.50
CA SER A 35 5.78 -8.93 -24.59
C SER A 35 5.90 -9.95 -23.47
N TYR A 36 5.34 -9.68 -22.29
CA TYR A 36 5.55 -10.49 -21.07
C TYR A 36 4.27 -11.21 -20.61
N VAL A 37 3.10 -10.68 -20.97
CA VAL A 37 1.82 -11.07 -20.38
C VAL A 37 1.50 -12.55 -20.58
N ILE A 38 1.85 -13.15 -21.72
CA ILE A 38 1.59 -14.57 -21.99
C ILE A 38 2.34 -15.47 -21.01
N GLU A 39 3.63 -15.17 -20.80
CA GLU A 39 4.46 -15.94 -19.87
C GLU A 39 3.98 -15.78 -18.43
N VAL A 40 3.67 -14.54 -18.02
CA VAL A 40 3.12 -14.26 -16.68
C VAL A 40 1.83 -15.03 -16.44
N VAL A 41 0.89 -15.04 -17.39
CA VAL A 41 -0.36 -15.80 -17.29
C VAL A 41 -0.10 -17.29 -17.18
N LYS A 42 0.78 -17.86 -18.03
CA LYS A 42 1.14 -19.30 -17.97
C LYS A 42 1.77 -19.68 -16.64
N GLU A 43 2.64 -18.83 -16.09
CA GLU A 43 3.25 -19.10 -14.78
C GLU A 43 2.22 -19.00 -13.63
N CYS A 44 1.29 -18.01 -13.68
CA CYS A 44 0.21 -17.90 -12.71
C CYS A 44 -0.71 -19.13 -12.71
N LEU A 45 -1.08 -19.64 -13.88
CA LEU A 45 -1.95 -20.81 -14.04
C LEU A 45 -1.36 -22.12 -13.45
N LYS A 46 -0.07 -22.13 -13.10
CA LYS A 46 0.51 -23.26 -12.35
C LYS A 46 0.03 -23.32 -10.90
N TYR A 47 -0.42 -22.19 -10.35
CA TYR A 47 -0.78 -22.04 -8.93
C TYR A 47 -2.26 -21.81 -8.71
N VAL A 48 -2.97 -21.21 -9.68
CA VAL A 48 -4.40 -20.87 -9.57
C VAL A 48 -5.17 -21.38 -10.79
N ASP A 49 -6.46 -21.61 -10.62
CA ASP A 49 -7.32 -22.06 -11.71
C ASP A 49 -7.98 -20.92 -12.48
N LEU A 50 -7.90 -19.69 -11.96
CA LEU A 50 -8.47 -18.51 -12.63
C LEU A 50 -7.47 -17.34 -12.62
N VAL A 51 -7.19 -16.80 -13.83
CA VAL A 51 -6.46 -15.54 -14.03
C VAL A 51 -7.38 -14.53 -14.69
N ILE A 52 -7.61 -13.41 -14.02
CA ILE A 52 -8.48 -12.31 -14.45
C ILE A 52 -7.59 -11.19 -15.01
N CYS A 53 -7.50 -11.11 -16.32
CA CYS A 53 -6.73 -10.11 -17.03
C CYS A 53 -7.60 -8.90 -17.31
N ILE A 54 -7.21 -7.71 -16.85
CA ILE A 54 -7.93 -6.47 -17.10
C ILE A 54 -7.14 -5.63 -18.08
N ASP A 55 -7.61 -5.57 -19.33
CA ASP A 55 -7.04 -4.67 -20.34
C ASP A 55 -7.52 -3.24 -20.06
N ASP A 56 -6.64 -2.40 -19.58
CA ASP A 56 -6.94 -1.01 -19.24
C ASP A 56 -6.82 -0.09 -20.48
N PHE A 57 -7.54 -0.43 -21.55
CA PHE A 57 -7.52 0.26 -22.83
C PHE A 57 -6.10 0.34 -23.41
N CYS A 58 -5.46 -0.81 -23.52
CA CYS A 58 -4.07 -0.92 -23.97
C CYS A 58 -3.95 -0.61 -25.47
N PRO A 59 -3.10 0.37 -25.89
CA PRO A 59 -2.91 0.69 -27.31
C PRO A 59 -2.30 -0.46 -28.12
N LEU A 60 -1.73 -1.48 -27.45
CA LEU A 60 -1.17 -2.67 -28.08
C LEU A 60 -2.20 -3.81 -28.21
N ASN A 61 -3.49 -3.56 -27.92
CA ASN A 61 -4.56 -4.55 -27.95
C ASN A 61 -4.23 -5.83 -27.17
N THR A 62 -3.66 -5.66 -25.95
CA THR A 62 -3.22 -6.78 -25.11
C THR A 62 -4.39 -7.71 -24.76
N GLY A 63 -5.60 -7.18 -24.54
CA GLY A 63 -6.78 -7.98 -24.26
C GLY A 63 -7.17 -8.90 -25.41
N GLN A 64 -7.15 -8.43 -26.65
CA GLN A 64 -7.42 -9.28 -27.81
C GLN A 64 -6.30 -10.33 -27.99
N PHE A 65 -5.04 -9.91 -27.83
CA PHE A 65 -3.91 -10.82 -27.88
C PHE A 65 -4.00 -11.96 -26.85
N LEU A 66 -4.48 -11.68 -25.63
CA LEU A 66 -4.72 -12.70 -24.60
C LEU A 66 -5.86 -13.65 -25.01
N LYS A 67 -6.97 -13.15 -25.54
CA LYS A 67 -8.10 -13.98 -26.01
C LYS A 67 -7.69 -14.94 -27.14
N ASP A 68 -6.83 -14.48 -28.04
CA ASP A 68 -6.34 -15.29 -29.16
C ASP A 68 -5.42 -16.43 -28.68
N ASN A 69 -4.62 -16.18 -27.63
CA ASN A 69 -3.66 -17.16 -27.12
C ASN A 69 -4.22 -18.11 -26.05
N PHE A 70 -5.29 -17.72 -25.34
CA PHE A 70 -5.90 -18.50 -24.28
C PHE A 70 -7.37 -18.78 -24.56
N LYS A 71 -7.66 -19.88 -25.26
CA LYS A 71 -9.03 -20.39 -25.49
C LYS A 71 -9.48 -21.30 -24.36
N THR A 72 -9.47 -20.80 -23.10
CA THR A 72 -9.78 -21.59 -21.91
C THR A 72 -10.57 -20.75 -20.92
N ASN A 73 -11.46 -21.40 -20.14
CA ASN A 73 -12.22 -20.73 -19.07
C ASN A 73 -11.33 -20.29 -17.89
N LYS A 74 -10.08 -20.78 -17.83
CA LYS A 74 -9.13 -20.41 -16.77
C LYS A 74 -8.53 -19.01 -16.94
N VAL A 75 -8.73 -18.37 -18.10
CA VAL A 75 -8.27 -16.99 -18.36
C VAL A 75 -9.45 -16.14 -18.76
N LYS A 76 -9.79 -15.19 -17.90
CA LYS A 76 -10.86 -14.23 -18.17
C LYS A 76 -10.27 -12.88 -18.55
N VAL A 77 -10.67 -12.34 -19.69
CA VAL A 77 -10.21 -11.02 -20.14
C VAL A 77 -11.36 -10.02 -20.10
N ILE A 78 -11.19 -8.94 -19.36
CA ILE A 78 -12.13 -7.83 -19.23
C ILE A 78 -11.48 -6.58 -19.81
N ASN A 79 -12.15 -5.89 -20.72
CA ASN A 79 -11.63 -4.70 -21.38
C ASN A 79 -12.29 -3.44 -20.81
N HIS A 80 -11.49 -2.46 -20.43
CA HIS A 80 -11.97 -1.11 -20.14
C HIS A 80 -12.21 -0.32 -21.44
N LYS A 81 -13.21 0.55 -21.44
CA LYS A 81 -13.51 1.42 -22.59
C LYS A 81 -12.55 2.61 -22.73
N ASN A 82 -11.83 2.95 -21.68
CA ASN A 82 -10.82 4.00 -21.59
C ASN A 82 -9.77 3.62 -20.52
N ASN A 83 -8.59 4.24 -20.57
CA ASN A 83 -7.53 4.01 -19.57
C ASN A 83 -7.92 4.64 -18.24
N LYS A 84 -8.21 3.79 -17.26
CA LYS A 84 -8.64 4.17 -15.90
C LYS A 84 -7.52 4.08 -14.86
N GLY A 85 -6.47 3.30 -15.13
CA GLY A 85 -5.33 3.08 -14.26
C GLY A 85 -5.38 1.77 -13.48
N VAL A 86 -4.23 1.41 -12.90
CA VAL A 86 -3.98 0.12 -12.23
C VAL A 86 -4.95 -0.15 -11.07
N GLY A 87 -5.30 0.87 -10.29
CA GLY A 87 -6.26 0.74 -9.19
C GLY A 87 -7.67 0.42 -9.70
N ALA A 88 -8.10 1.07 -10.79
CA ALA A 88 -9.39 0.76 -11.41
C ALA A 88 -9.42 -0.65 -11.98
N ALA A 89 -8.32 -1.10 -12.59
CA ALA A 89 -8.20 -2.46 -13.08
C ALA A 89 -8.31 -3.47 -11.92
N PHE A 90 -7.62 -3.24 -10.81
CA PHE A 90 -7.74 -4.08 -9.62
C PHE A 90 -9.19 -4.15 -9.10
N LYS A 91 -9.86 -2.99 -8.96
CA LYS A 91 -11.27 -2.93 -8.51
C LYS A 91 -12.21 -3.71 -9.43
N THR A 92 -12.05 -3.56 -10.75
CA THR A 92 -12.82 -4.34 -11.73
C THR A 92 -12.58 -5.84 -11.56
N GLY A 93 -11.33 -6.26 -11.33
CA GLY A 93 -10.99 -7.66 -11.07
C GLY A 93 -11.59 -8.19 -9.78
N VAL A 94 -11.54 -7.41 -8.68
CA VAL A 94 -12.15 -7.77 -7.38
C VAL A 94 -13.65 -7.93 -7.51
N LYS A 95 -14.32 -7.00 -8.20
CA LYS A 95 -15.77 -7.06 -8.42
C LYS A 95 -16.14 -8.34 -9.17
N PHE A 96 -15.47 -8.63 -10.29
CA PHE A 96 -15.69 -9.85 -11.05
C PHE A 96 -15.42 -11.11 -10.20
N ALA A 97 -14.33 -11.14 -9.44
CA ALA A 97 -13.97 -12.25 -8.57
C ALA A 97 -15.04 -12.49 -7.50
N SER A 98 -15.55 -11.43 -6.86
CA SER A 98 -16.63 -11.50 -5.87
C SER A 98 -17.92 -12.08 -6.44
N GLU A 99 -18.30 -11.64 -7.65
CA GLU A 99 -19.49 -12.14 -8.35
C GLU A 99 -19.38 -13.63 -8.78
N ASN A 100 -18.15 -14.17 -8.83
CA ASN A 100 -17.88 -15.56 -9.22
C ASN A 100 -17.42 -16.44 -8.05
N GLY A 101 -17.69 -16.06 -6.79
CA GLY A 101 -17.44 -16.88 -5.62
C GLY A 101 -15.96 -17.01 -5.21
N ILE A 102 -15.07 -16.20 -5.77
CA ILE A 102 -13.68 -16.12 -5.35
C ILE A 102 -13.60 -15.42 -4.00
N GLU A 103 -12.78 -15.93 -3.10
CA GLU A 103 -12.61 -15.38 -1.75
C GLU A 103 -11.26 -14.66 -1.58
N VAL A 104 -10.23 -15.10 -2.30
CA VAL A 104 -8.88 -14.52 -2.23
C VAL A 104 -8.38 -14.20 -3.62
N VAL A 105 -7.91 -12.98 -3.81
CA VAL A 105 -7.28 -12.57 -5.06
C VAL A 105 -5.83 -12.14 -4.84
N ILE A 106 -5.00 -12.43 -5.81
CA ILE A 106 -3.60 -12.01 -5.83
C ILE A 106 -3.42 -10.98 -6.95
N LYS A 107 -3.07 -9.73 -6.59
CA LYS A 107 -2.65 -8.75 -7.59
C LYS A 107 -1.20 -9.01 -7.98
N ILE A 108 -0.93 -9.13 -9.25
CA ILE A 108 0.41 -9.21 -9.84
C ILE A 108 0.45 -8.33 -11.08
N ASP A 109 1.55 -7.61 -11.31
CA ASP A 109 1.70 -6.78 -12.49
C ASP A 109 2.12 -7.63 -13.70
N SER A 110 1.66 -7.23 -14.89
CA SER A 110 1.84 -8.01 -16.14
C SER A 110 3.18 -7.79 -16.85
N ASP A 111 4.13 -7.09 -16.21
CA ASP A 111 5.45 -6.73 -16.76
C ASP A 111 6.54 -7.80 -16.54
N GLY A 112 6.23 -8.88 -15.83
CA GLY A 112 7.16 -9.97 -15.54
C GLY A 112 8.18 -9.70 -14.42
N GLN A 113 8.11 -8.54 -13.75
CA GLN A 113 9.02 -8.19 -12.64
C GLN A 113 8.68 -8.93 -11.34
N MET A 114 7.45 -9.42 -11.21
CA MET A 114 6.97 -10.17 -10.04
C MET A 114 7.02 -11.68 -10.33
N ASP A 115 7.58 -12.45 -9.41
CA ASP A 115 7.72 -13.91 -9.58
C ASP A 115 6.48 -14.64 -9.05
N PRO A 116 5.67 -15.28 -9.91
CA PRO A 116 4.48 -16.00 -9.50
C PRO A 116 4.70 -17.13 -8.48
N LYS A 117 5.95 -17.59 -8.30
CA LYS A 117 6.28 -18.59 -7.26
C LYS A 117 5.95 -18.14 -5.83
N TYR A 118 5.73 -16.84 -5.60
CA TYR A 118 5.32 -16.28 -4.30
C TYR A 118 3.80 -16.30 -4.08
N ILE A 119 2.99 -16.63 -5.12
CA ILE A 119 1.54 -16.78 -5.00
C ILE A 119 1.15 -17.71 -3.84
N PRO A 120 1.72 -18.94 -3.71
CA PRO A 120 1.40 -19.82 -2.60
C PRO A 120 1.66 -19.22 -1.23
N LEU A 121 2.78 -18.52 -1.07
CA LEU A 121 3.16 -17.95 0.22
C LEU A 121 2.26 -16.77 0.61
N LEU A 122 2.00 -15.84 -0.33
CA LEU A 122 1.11 -14.69 -0.11
C LEU A 122 -0.31 -15.13 0.22
N SER A 123 -0.87 -16.06 -0.57
CA SER A 123 -2.25 -16.50 -0.40
C SER A 123 -2.45 -17.38 0.84
N SER A 124 -1.47 -18.22 1.23
CA SER A 124 -1.60 -19.08 2.39
C SER A 124 -1.76 -18.31 3.71
N ILE A 125 -1.10 -17.18 3.86
CA ILE A 125 -1.25 -16.28 5.01
C ILE A 125 -2.68 -15.75 5.12
N VAL A 126 -3.24 -15.33 3.97
CA VAL A 126 -4.61 -14.83 3.90
C VAL A 126 -5.64 -15.95 4.11
N ILE A 127 -5.43 -17.12 3.51
CA ILE A 127 -6.30 -18.29 3.64
C ILE A 127 -6.36 -18.80 5.09
N ARG A 128 -5.23 -18.90 5.77
CA ARG A 128 -5.20 -19.24 7.20
C ARG A 128 -5.84 -18.18 8.09
N GLY A 129 -6.16 -17.03 7.53
CA GLY A 129 -6.73 -15.89 8.24
C GLY A 129 -5.73 -15.22 9.20
N GLU A 130 -4.43 -15.39 9.03
CA GLU A 130 -3.39 -14.69 9.79
C GLU A 130 -3.38 -13.19 9.49
N SER A 131 -3.77 -12.82 8.26
CA SER A 131 -3.99 -11.46 7.81
C SER A 131 -5.07 -11.41 6.73
N CYS A 132 -5.70 -10.25 6.54
CA CYS A 132 -6.62 -10.02 5.42
C CYS A 132 -5.89 -9.63 4.13
N ILE A 133 -4.70 -9.06 4.26
CA ILE A 133 -3.82 -8.68 3.15
C ILE A 133 -2.41 -9.14 3.47
N CYS A 134 -1.75 -9.77 2.50
CA CYS A 134 -0.33 -10.09 2.59
C CYS A 134 0.41 -9.47 1.42
N LYS A 135 1.37 -8.57 1.70
CA LYS A 135 2.16 -7.84 0.69
C LYS A 135 3.56 -8.38 0.57
N GLY A 136 4.11 -8.34 -0.64
CA GLY A 136 5.53 -8.52 -0.85
C GLY A 136 6.34 -7.31 -0.38
N ASN A 137 7.53 -7.56 0.16
CA ASN A 137 8.48 -6.54 0.57
C ASN A 137 9.83 -6.75 -0.14
N ARG A 138 10.13 -5.88 -1.12
CA ARG A 138 11.38 -5.90 -1.90
C ARG A 138 12.54 -5.24 -1.16
N LEU A 139 12.25 -4.49 -0.10
CA LEU A 139 13.24 -3.73 0.66
C LEU A 139 13.75 -4.48 1.91
N SER A 140 13.37 -5.75 2.08
CA SER A 140 13.68 -6.54 3.28
C SER A 140 15.04 -7.22 3.23
N ARG A 141 15.68 -7.31 2.07
CA ARG A 141 16.96 -7.98 1.89
C ARG A 141 18.06 -6.97 1.59
N VAL A 142 19.08 -6.95 2.44
CA VAL A 142 20.21 -6.02 2.29
C VAL A 142 20.97 -6.26 0.98
N GLU A 143 21.09 -7.53 0.55
CA GLU A 143 21.77 -7.90 -0.69
C GLU A 143 21.09 -7.28 -1.92
N ASP A 144 19.74 -7.24 -1.94
CA ASP A 144 18.97 -6.64 -3.03
C ASP A 144 19.09 -5.09 -3.01
N LEU A 145 19.24 -4.48 -1.82
CA LEU A 145 19.41 -3.03 -1.68
C LEU A 145 20.76 -2.54 -2.20
N VAL A 146 21.82 -3.33 -2.03
CA VAL A 146 23.17 -2.99 -2.52
C VAL A 146 23.19 -2.87 -4.06
N LEU A 147 22.38 -3.67 -4.74
CA LEU A 147 22.26 -3.65 -6.20
C LEU A 147 21.40 -2.50 -6.73
N MET A 148 20.71 -1.78 -5.85
CA MET A 148 19.82 -0.68 -6.24
C MET A 148 20.61 0.62 -6.45
N PRO A 149 20.34 1.40 -7.53
CA PRO A 149 20.91 2.73 -7.68
C PRO A 149 20.62 3.61 -6.46
N LYS A 150 21.65 4.30 -5.92
CA LYS A 150 21.55 5.10 -4.67
C LYS A 150 20.38 6.11 -4.68
N VAL A 151 20.17 6.80 -5.79
CA VAL A 151 19.05 7.76 -5.93
C VAL A 151 17.68 7.08 -5.76
N ARG A 152 17.53 5.88 -6.33
CA ARG A 152 16.31 5.08 -6.20
C ARG A 152 16.14 4.56 -4.76
N LEU A 153 17.21 4.14 -4.12
CA LEU A 153 17.18 3.68 -2.73
C LEU A 153 16.73 4.81 -1.79
N ILE A 154 17.35 5.99 -1.90
CA ILE A 154 16.96 7.18 -1.08
C ILE A 154 15.51 7.55 -1.35
N GLY A 155 15.09 7.59 -2.63
CA GLY A 155 13.71 7.87 -3.00
C GLY A 155 12.71 6.87 -2.39
N ASN A 156 13.03 5.60 -2.41
CA ASN A 156 12.19 4.54 -1.81
C ASN A 156 12.12 4.64 -0.28
N ILE A 157 13.23 4.95 0.39
CA ILE A 157 13.27 5.15 1.85
C ILE A 157 12.39 6.34 2.23
N LEU A 158 12.55 7.47 1.54
CA LEU A 158 11.75 8.68 1.79
C LEU A 158 10.26 8.42 1.53
N LEU A 159 9.92 7.78 0.41
CA LEU A 159 8.55 7.43 0.07
C LEU A 159 7.95 6.45 1.07
N SER A 160 8.73 5.48 1.55
CA SER A 160 8.32 4.55 2.60
C SER A 160 8.00 5.31 3.89
N TYR A 161 8.85 6.23 4.32
CA TYR A 161 8.62 7.05 5.52
C TYR A 161 7.37 7.92 5.40
N ILE A 162 7.23 8.65 4.29
CA ILE A 162 6.04 9.47 4.03
C ILE A 162 4.77 8.60 4.01
N SER A 163 4.82 7.42 3.41
CA SER A 163 3.69 6.51 3.37
C SER A 163 3.33 5.96 4.75
N LYS A 164 4.31 5.69 5.60
CA LYS A 164 4.09 5.28 7.01
C LYS A 164 3.35 6.38 7.78
N MET A 165 3.83 7.61 7.70
CA MET A 165 3.15 8.77 8.32
C MET A 165 1.73 8.95 7.75
N THR A 166 1.57 8.82 6.44
CA THR A 166 0.29 9.04 5.75
C THR A 166 -0.74 7.98 6.11
N THR A 167 -0.34 6.71 6.12
CA THR A 167 -1.25 5.57 6.31
C THR A 167 -1.32 5.09 7.75
N GLY A 168 -0.34 5.44 8.58
CA GLY A 168 -0.17 4.94 9.94
C GLY A 168 0.33 3.48 10.01
N TYR A 169 0.66 2.84 8.91
CA TYR A 169 1.30 1.51 8.89
C TYR A 169 2.81 1.63 9.01
N TRP A 170 3.30 1.86 10.22
CA TRP A 170 4.72 2.03 10.48
C TRP A 170 5.57 0.78 10.22
N GLU A 171 4.93 -0.38 10.19
CA GLU A 171 5.57 -1.67 9.93
C GLU A 171 5.71 -1.98 8.43
N ILE A 172 5.00 -1.26 7.53
CA ILE A 172 5.07 -1.52 6.10
C ILE A 172 6.24 -0.76 5.47
N PHE A 173 7.25 -1.52 5.00
CA PHE A 173 8.46 -0.95 4.40
C PHE A 173 8.34 -0.69 2.91
N ASP A 174 7.59 -1.51 2.18
CA ASP A 174 7.37 -1.39 0.72
C ASP A 174 5.89 -1.12 0.40
N PRO A 175 5.40 0.11 0.68
CA PRO A 175 3.98 0.44 0.51
C PRO A 175 3.52 0.40 -0.94
N THR A 176 4.42 0.66 -1.88
CA THR A 176 4.11 0.77 -3.32
C THR A 176 4.25 -0.54 -4.08
N ASN A 177 4.64 -1.64 -3.42
CA ASN A 177 4.68 -2.93 -4.07
C ASN A 177 3.26 -3.38 -4.46
N GLY A 178 3.05 -3.58 -5.76
CA GLY A 178 1.77 -4.03 -6.30
C GLY A 178 1.51 -5.53 -6.17
N PHE A 179 2.47 -6.33 -5.66
CA PHE A 179 2.31 -7.76 -5.47
C PHE A 179 1.78 -8.07 -4.07
N PHE A 180 0.51 -8.43 -4.00
CA PHE A 180 -0.14 -8.77 -2.73
C PHE A 180 -1.32 -9.72 -2.91
N ALA A 181 -1.61 -10.51 -1.88
CA ALA A 181 -2.85 -11.26 -1.74
C ALA A 181 -3.85 -10.42 -0.92
N TYR A 182 -5.11 -10.48 -1.31
CA TYR A 182 -6.20 -9.70 -0.75
C TYR A 182 -7.44 -10.58 -0.56
N ARG A 183 -8.01 -10.62 0.64
CA ARG A 183 -9.31 -11.24 0.90
C ARG A 183 -10.42 -10.29 0.43
N ILE A 184 -11.32 -10.76 -0.41
CA ILE A 184 -12.33 -9.91 -1.09
C ILE A 184 -13.17 -9.09 -0.10
N ASN A 185 -13.52 -9.64 1.04
CA ASN A 185 -14.33 -8.95 2.05
C ASN A 185 -13.50 -8.12 3.05
N THR A 186 -12.23 -7.84 2.78
CA THR A 186 -11.36 -7.01 3.63
C THR A 186 -11.92 -5.60 3.80
N LEU A 187 -12.29 -4.96 2.70
CA LEU A 187 -13.04 -3.71 2.66
C LEU A 187 -14.40 -3.95 2.01
N ARG A 188 -15.41 -3.22 2.42
CA ARG A 188 -16.67 -3.17 1.66
C ARG A 188 -16.36 -2.70 0.25
N LEU A 189 -17.06 -3.25 -0.75
CA LEU A 189 -16.84 -2.86 -2.15
C LEU A 189 -17.01 -1.34 -2.35
N SER A 190 -17.95 -0.71 -1.63
CA SER A 190 -18.15 0.73 -1.66
C SER A 190 -16.94 1.54 -1.17
N GLU A 191 -16.18 1.03 -0.19
CA GLU A 191 -14.95 1.66 0.29
C GLU A 191 -13.78 1.38 -0.66
N LEU A 192 -13.70 0.18 -1.22
CA LEU A 192 -12.70 -0.15 -2.22
C LEU A 192 -12.87 0.72 -3.48
N GLU A 193 -14.10 0.99 -3.92
CA GLU A 193 -14.40 1.87 -5.05
C GLU A 193 -13.92 3.31 -4.87
N LYS A 194 -13.86 3.80 -3.63
CA LYS A 194 -13.34 5.14 -3.31
C LYS A 194 -11.81 5.24 -3.39
N THR A 195 -11.08 4.12 -3.51
CA THR A 195 -9.62 4.15 -3.65
C THR A 195 -9.20 4.83 -4.95
N ASN A 196 -7.99 5.39 -4.97
CA ASN A 196 -7.44 6.03 -6.15
C ASN A 196 -7.36 5.05 -7.33
N ASN A 197 -7.63 5.51 -8.54
CA ASN A 197 -7.64 4.66 -9.72
C ASN A 197 -6.25 4.43 -10.33
N ARG A 198 -5.28 5.31 -10.04
CA ARG A 198 -3.95 5.33 -10.67
C ARG A 198 -2.83 5.00 -9.67
N TYR A 199 -1.64 5.52 -9.87
CA TYR A 199 -0.41 5.22 -9.11
C TYR A 199 -0.47 5.44 -7.59
N PHE A 200 -1.43 6.19 -7.09
CA PHE A 200 -1.62 6.37 -5.64
C PHE A 200 -2.50 5.27 -5.02
N PHE A 201 -2.94 4.30 -5.81
CA PHE A 201 -3.87 3.25 -5.40
C PHE A 201 -3.41 2.46 -4.17
N GLU A 202 -2.17 1.96 -4.20
CA GLU A 202 -1.63 1.13 -3.12
C GLU A 202 -1.60 1.88 -1.79
N THR A 203 -1.18 3.14 -1.80
CA THR A 203 -1.17 3.99 -0.60
C THR A 203 -2.59 4.29 -0.11
N ASP A 204 -3.53 4.56 -1.01
CA ASP A 204 -4.92 4.84 -0.66
C ASP A 204 -5.65 3.57 -0.15
N LEU A 205 -5.31 2.39 -0.68
CA LEU A 205 -5.78 1.11 -0.16
C LEU A 205 -5.30 0.91 1.29
N LEU A 206 -4.00 1.13 1.55
CA LEU A 206 -3.44 1.06 2.90
C LEU A 206 -4.15 2.05 3.85
N PHE A 207 -4.36 3.30 3.42
CA PHE A 207 -5.07 4.30 4.21
C PHE A 207 -6.48 3.81 4.61
N ARG A 208 -7.26 3.26 3.68
CA ARG A 208 -8.61 2.77 3.99
C ARG A 208 -8.58 1.55 4.90
N CYS A 209 -7.65 0.64 4.67
CA CYS A 209 -7.41 -0.47 5.58
C CYS A 209 -7.04 0.02 6.99
N SER A 210 -6.35 1.16 7.08
CA SER A 210 -5.97 1.73 8.37
C SER A 210 -7.15 2.28 9.16
N LEU A 211 -8.14 2.82 8.49
CA LEU A 211 -9.37 3.30 9.14
C LEU A 211 -10.20 2.16 9.73
N GLU A 212 -10.14 0.97 9.13
CA GLU A 212 -10.82 -0.25 9.59
C GLU A 212 -9.92 -1.11 10.51
N ASN A 213 -8.76 -0.61 10.92
CA ASN A 213 -7.78 -1.33 11.77
C ASN A 213 -7.38 -2.71 11.23
N ILE A 214 -7.32 -2.87 9.89
CA ILE A 214 -6.99 -4.13 9.25
C ILE A 214 -5.49 -4.41 9.40
N TYR A 215 -5.14 -5.61 9.89
CA TYR A 215 -3.75 -6.04 9.95
C TYR A 215 -3.26 -6.49 8.57
N ILE A 216 -2.05 -6.07 8.20
CA ILE A 216 -1.39 -6.39 6.92
C ILE A 216 -0.05 -7.04 7.22
N GLU A 217 0.14 -8.26 6.70
CA GLU A 217 1.40 -8.98 6.80
C GLU A 217 2.30 -8.66 5.61
N GLN A 218 3.62 -8.77 5.80
CA GLN A 218 4.60 -8.64 4.73
C GLN A 218 5.50 -9.87 4.65
N ILE A 219 5.84 -10.27 3.43
CA ILE A 219 6.83 -11.32 3.19
C ILE A 219 8.01 -10.77 2.39
N PRO A 220 9.25 -11.16 2.76
CA PRO A 220 10.43 -10.83 1.99
C PRO A 220 10.36 -11.43 0.58
N MET A 221 10.69 -10.62 -0.43
CA MET A 221 10.87 -11.11 -1.79
C MET A 221 11.99 -10.35 -2.50
N PRO A 222 12.74 -11.00 -3.41
CA PRO A 222 13.77 -10.31 -4.17
C PRO A 222 13.17 -9.29 -5.11
N ALA A 223 13.84 -8.18 -5.27
CA ALA A 223 13.52 -7.21 -6.30
C ALA A 223 14.09 -7.71 -7.65
N LYS A 224 13.23 -7.87 -8.65
CA LYS A 224 13.68 -8.09 -10.03
C LYS A 224 13.69 -6.75 -10.77
N TYR A 225 14.84 -6.33 -11.23
CA TYR A 225 15.00 -5.14 -12.06
C TYR A 225 15.20 -5.59 -13.51
N GLY A 226 14.25 -5.26 -14.39
CA GLY A 226 14.36 -5.46 -15.83
C GLY A 226 14.78 -4.16 -16.54
N ASN A 227 15.00 -4.25 -17.85
CA ASN A 227 15.31 -3.10 -18.71
C ASN A 227 14.06 -2.25 -19.06
N GLU A 228 12.99 -2.36 -18.29
CA GLU A 228 11.74 -1.69 -18.59
C GLU A 228 11.77 -0.21 -18.21
N ILE A 229 11.25 0.62 -19.11
CA ILE A 229 11.10 2.06 -18.88
C ILE A 229 9.81 2.27 -18.07
N SER A 230 9.96 2.72 -16.83
CA SER A 230 8.81 3.11 -16.02
C SER A 230 7.96 4.15 -16.75
N SER A 231 6.66 3.90 -16.86
CA SER A 231 5.72 4.87 -17.44
C SER A 231 5.50 6.10 -16.54
N LEU A 232 5.95 6.03 -15.29
CA LEU A 232 5.88 7.13 -14.33
C LEU A 232 7.09 8.04 -14.52
N LYS A 233 6.84 9.34 -14.76
CA LYS A 233 7.88 10.38 -14.80
C LYS A 233 8.06 10.96 -13.37
N PRO A 234 9.10 10.53 -12.60
CA PRO A 234 9.17 10.80 -11.17
C PRO A 234 9.06 12.30 -10.85
N LEU A 235 9.89 13.15 -11.45
CA LEU A 235 9.94 14.60 -11.16
C LEU A 235 8.60 15.31 -11.43
N LYS A 236 7.89 14.94 -12.52
CA LYS A 236 6.60 15.55 -12.84
C LYS A 236 5.46 15.08 -11.91
N SER A 237 5.64 13.94 -11.28
CA SER A 237 4.62 13.33 -10.40
C SER A 237 4.76 13.77 -8.94
N ILE A 238 5.90 14.32 -8.52
CA ILE A 238 6.16 14.73 -7.13
C ILE A 238 5.06 15.66 -6.57
N PRO A 239 4.66 16.77 -7.22
CA PRO A 239 3.65 17.66 -6.65
C PRO A 239 2.31 16.97 -6.42
N PHE A 240 1.91 16.07 -7.34
CA PHE A 240 0.70 15.28 -7.20
C PHE A 240 0.80 14.34 -5.99
N PHE A 241 1.91 13.63 -5.83
CA PHE A 241 2.10 12.71 -4.70
C PHE A 241 2.15 13.45 -3.36
N VAL A 242 2.88 14.57 -3.27
CA VAL A 242 2.94 15.40 -2.06
C VAL A 242 1.55 15.87 -1.66
N LYS A 243 0.77 16.41 -2.60
CA LYS A 243 -0.60 16.84 -2.34
C LYS A 243 -1.47 15.67 -1.84
N LYS A 244 -1.38 14.50 -2.48
CA LYS A 244 -2.18 13.33 -2.10
C LYS A 244 -1.77 12.76 -0.74
N HIS A 245 -0.48 12.69 -0.45
CA HIS A 245 -0.01 12.27 0.87
C HIS A 245 -0.47 13.22 1.97
N LEU A 246 -0.39 14.53 1.75
CA LEU A 246 -0.85 15.53 2.72
C LEU A 246 -2.37 15.45 2.94
N GLU A 247 -3.15 15.33 1.85
CA GLU A 247 -4.62 15.17 1.92
C GLU A 247 -4.99 13.93 2.76
N VAL A 248 -4.36 12.79 2.49
CA VAL A 248 -4.64 11.53 3.19
C VAL A 248 -4.13 11.58 4.63
N PHE A 249 -2.96 12.18 4.89
CA PHE A 249 -2.43 12.38 6.23
C PHE A 249 -3.39 13.18 7.11
N ILE A 250 -3.89 14.31 6.61
CA ILE A 250 -4.86 15.15 7.35
C ILE A 250 -6.15 14.36 7.59
N LYS A 251 -6.71 13.71 6.56
CA LYS A 251 -7.92 12.91 6.70
C LYS A 251 -7.77 11.80 7.75
N ARG A 252 -6.66 11.06 7.71
CA ARG A 252 -6.37 10.00 8.68
C ARG A 252 -6.27 10.57 10.09
N THR A 253 -5.48 11.61 10.24
CA THR A 253 -5.20 12.23 11.55
C THR A 253 -6.48 12.78 12.18
N VAL A 254 -7.28 13.54 11.43
CA VAL A 254 -8.57 14.03 11.90
C VAL A 254 -9.50 12.88 12.26
N TYR A 255 -9.62 11.88 11.39
CA TYR A 255 -10.52 10.76 11.62
C TYR A 255 -10.11 9.93 12.83
N GLN A 256 -8.86 9.48 12.90
CA GLN A 256 -8.39 8.58 13.96
C GLN A 256 -8.25 9.25 15.32
N TYR A 257 -7.77 10.50 15.37
CA TYR A 257 -7.41 11.16 16.63
C TYR A 257 -8.42 12.22 17.11
N LEU A 258 -9.30 12.71 16.24
CA LEU A 258 -10.27 13.72 16.65
C LEU A 258 -11.72 13.21 16.62
N ILE A 259 -12.03 12.21 15.76
CA ILE A 259 -13.41 11.72 15.59
C ILE A 259 -13.59 10.35 16.24
N MET A 260 -12.71 9.38 15.95
CA MET A 260 -12.88 7.99 16.39
C MET A 260 -12.44 7.77 17.84
N ASP A 261 -11.29 8.32 18.22
CA ASP A 261 -10.68 8.07 19.53
C ASP A 261 -9.90 9.30 20.00
N PHE A 262 -10.49 10.06 20.93
CA PHE A 262 -9.82 11.19 21.56
C PHE A 262 -8.94 10.69 22.71
N ASN A 263 -7.63 10.61 22.47
CA ASN A 263 -6.65 10.01 23.38
C ASN A 263 -5.45 10.94 23.65
N SER A 264 -4.40 10.43 24.30
CA SER A 264 -3.19 11.21 24.58
C SER A 264 -2.49 11.72 23.32
N GLY A 265 -2.54 10.97 22.21
CA GLY A 265 -2.05 11.41 20.91
C GLY A 265 -2.82 12.63 20.37
N SER A 266 -4.13 12.68 20.60
CA SER A 266 -4.98 13.84 20.24
C SER A 266 -4.56 15.10 20.98
N ILE A 267 -4.33 15.00 22.30
CA ILE A 267 -3.86 16.10 23.13
C ILE A 267 -2.48 16.57 22.68
N GLN A 268 -1.55 15.66 22.45
CA GLN A 268 -0.20 15.97 21.95
C GLN A 268 -0.24 16.68 20.60
N LEU A 269 -1.06 16.21 19.66
CA LEU A 269 -1.21 16.81 18.35
C LEU A 269 -1.77 18.23 18.44
N ILE A 270 -2.86 18.43 19.18
CA ILE A 270 -3.51 19.75 19.35
C ILE A 270 -2.54 20.72 20.03
N SER A 271 -1.93 20.30 21.13
CA SER A 271 -0.96 21.14 21.86
C SER A 271 0.24 21.50 20.97
N GLY A 272 0.76 20.54 20.21
CA GLY A 272 1.84 20.77 19.25
C GLY A 272 1.47 21.79 18.17
N ILE A 273 0.28 21.67 17.58
CA ILE A 273 -0.21 22.61 16.55
C ILE A 273 -0.46 24.00 17.15
N LEU A 274 -1.05 24.09 18.33
CA LEU A 274 -1.28 25.39 19.00
C LEU A 274 0.05 26.09 19.32
N ALA A 275 1.02 25.38 19.89
CA ALA A 275 2.35 25.92 20.16
C ALA A 275 3.09 26.32 18.86
N PHE A 276 2.97 25.53 17.79
CA PHE A 276 3.55 25.85 16.48
C PHE A 276 2.93 27.10 15.87
N THR A 277 1.60 27.25 15.97
CA THR A 277 0.89 28.43 15.51
C THR A 277 1.33 29.67 16.28
N GLY A 278 1.45 29.58 17.62
CA GLY A 278 2.01 30.64 18.46
C GLY A 278 3.44 31.02 18.09
N PHE A 279 4.29 30.00 17.86
CA PHE A 279 5.67 30.19 17.37
C PHE A 279 5.69 30.98 16.05
N LEU A 280 4.86 30.64 15.08
CA LEU A 280 4.80 31.36 13.80
C LEU A 280 4.29 32.79 13.97
N ILE A 281 3.25 33.01 14.79
CA ILE A 281 2.67 34.32 15.04
C ILE A 281 3.72 35.24 15.72
N VAL A 282 4.35 34.77 16.80
CA VAL A 282 5.37 35.56 17.50
C VAL A 282 6.58 35.84 16.62
N GLY A 283 7.02 34.84 15.84
CA GLY A 283 8.12 35.02 14.90
C GLY A 283 7.83 36.04 13.81
N LEU A 284 6.67 35.94 13.17
CA LEU A 284 6.25 36.86 12.12
C LEU A 284 6.06 38.29 12.68
N PHE A 285 5.39 38.42 13.83
CA PHE A 285 5.21 39.70 14.50
C PHE A 285 6.58 40.37 14.83
N SER A 286 7.49 39.57 15.38
CA SER A 286 8.83 40.02 15.71
C SER A 286 9.61 40.53 14.49
N LEU A 287 9.55 39.77 13.37
CA LEU A 287 10.20 40.14 12.11
C LEU A 287 9.60 41.43 11.52
N VAL A 288 8.28 41.54 11.46
CA VAL A 288 7.58 42.72 10.94
C VAL A 288 7.89 43.96 11.80
N LYS A 289 7.81 43.84 13.13
CA LYS A 289 8.13 44.92 14.05
C LYS A 289 9.56 45.38 13.89
N SER A 290 10.55 44.49 13.87
CA SER A 290 11.97 44.83 13.68
C SER A 290 12.23 45.50 12.33
N TYR A 291 11.55 45.08 11.27
CA TYR A 291 11.67 45.69 9.95
C TYR A 291 11.14 47.12 9.91
N LEU A 292 9.99 47.36 10.57
CA LEU A 292 9.33 48.67 10.58
C LEU A 292 10.01 49.68 11.53
N SER A 293 10.37 49.25 12.75
CA SER A 293 10.98 50.11 13.76
C SER A 293 12.48 50.24 13.62
N LYS A 294 13.14 49.41 12.80
CA LYS A 294 14.59 49.25 12.69
C LYS A 294 15.27 48.93 14.04
N GLU A 295 14.53 48.40 14.98
CA GLU A 295 15.01 48.02 16.30
C GLU A 295 14.97 46.47 16.43
N PHE A 296 15.88 45.92 17.23
CA PHE A 296 15.86 44.50 17.56
C PHE A 296 14.69 44.17 18.48
N SER A 297 14.18 42.95 18.33
CA SER A 297 13.14 42.44 19.22
C SER A 297 13.65 42.34 20.65
N SER A 298 12.76 42.58 21.64
CA SER A 298 13.12 42.44 23.05
C SER A 298 13.55 41.01 23.40
N PRO A 299 14.48 40.83 24.37
CA PRO A 299 14.88 39.50 24.85
C PRO A 299 13.71 38.63 25.29
N GLY A 300 12.66 39.21 25.87
CA GLY A 300 11.45 38.50 26.23
C GLY A 300 10.68 37.93 25.03
N THR A 301 10.54 38.72 23.95
CA THR A 301 9.91 38.24 22.70
C THR A 301 10.70 37.09 22.08
N VAL A 302 12.03 37.21 22.04
CA VAL A 302 12.92 36.14 21.54
C VAL A 302 12.82 34.89 22.43
N GLY A 303 12.75 35.04 23.76
CA GLY A 303 12.57 33.95 24.70
C GLY A 303 11.25 33.18 24.44
N VAL A 304 10.12 33.91 24.32
CA VAL A 304 8.82 33.31 24.04
C VAL A 304 8.82 32.55 22.69
N PHE A 305 9.43 33.14 21.66
CA PHE A 305 9.58 32.48 20.37
C PHE A 305 10.29 31.14 20.48
N PHE A 306 11.45 31.08 21.14
CA PHE A 306 12.18 29.80 21.30
C PHE A 306 11.43 28.78 22.17
N ILE A 307 10.82 29.22 23.27
CA ILE A 307 10.03 28.35 24.16
C ILE A 307 8.89 27.71 23.38
N LEU A 308 8.11 28.48 22.62
CA LEU A 308 7.01 27.96 21.82
C LEU A 308 7.51 26.98 20.75
N GLY A 309 8.65 27.25 20.12
CA GLY A 309 9.27 26.35 19.17
C GLY A 309 9.68 25.00 19.79
N ILE A 310 10.31 25.03 20.97
CA ILE A 310 10.73 23.84 21.70
C ILE A 310 9.51 23.02 22.14
N ILE A 311 8.50 23.67 22.74
CA ILE A 311 7.26 23.03 23.19
C ILE A 311 6.54 22.38 22.00
N SER A 312 6.41 23.09 20.88
CA SER A 312 5.81 22.55 19.66
C SER A 312 6.53 21.29 19.19
N LEU A 313 7.85 21.36 19.06
CA LEU A 313 8.67 20.24 18.63
C LEU A 313 8.51 19.02 19.56
N GLN A 314 8.52 19.25 20.88
CA GLN A 314 8.31 18.18 21.87
C GLN A 314 6.97 17.48 21.71
N PHE A 315 5.88 18.23 21.60
CA PHE A 315 4.54 17.64 21.45
C PHE A 315 4.35 16.94 20.12
N LEU A 316 4.88 17.49 19.01
CA LEU A 316 4.80 16.84 17.69
C LEU A 316 5.64 15.55 17.64
N LEU A 317 6.82 15.51 18.25
CA LEU A 317 7.62 14.29 18.36
C LEU A 317 6.93 13.25 19.26
N ALA A 318 6.32 13.69 20.37
CA ALA A 318 5.55 12.81 21.25
C ALA A 318 4.34 12.21 20.51
N PHE A 319 3.65 13.00 19.68
CA PHE A 319 2.55 12.50 18.83
C PHE A 319 3.04 11.45 17.82
N ILE A 320 4.16 11.70 17.13
CA ILE A 320 4.74 10.72 16.18
C ILE A 320 5.10 9.43 16.91
N ASN A 321 5.70 9.53 18.09
CA ASN A 321 6.02 8.37 18.92
C ASN A 321 4.77 7.59 19.34
N PHE A 322 3.71 8.31 19.73
CA PHE A 322 2.43 7.69 20.05
C PHE A 322 1.82 6.96 18.84
N ASP A 323 1.76 7.62 17.67
CA ASP A 323 1.23 7.04 16.43
C ASP A 323 2.00 5.78 16.00
N THR A 324 3.33 5.80 16.16
CA THR A 324 4.18 4.65 15.85
C THR A 324 3.89 3.45 16.76
N ASN A 325 3.68 3.68 18.05
CA ASN A 325 3.52 2.61 19.04
C ASN A 325 2.09 2.06 19.13
N GLN A 326 1.08 2.87 18.79
CA GLN A 326 -0.34 2.50 18.95
C GLN A 326 -0.69 1.22 18.19
N ARG A 327 -0.17 1.00 16.97
CA ARG A 327 -0.50 -0.17 16.16
C ARG A 327 0.22 -1.45 16.55
N MET A 328 1.38 -1.38 17.19
CA MET A 328 2.01 -2.56 17.76
C MET A 328 1.15 -3.21 18.85
N PHE A 329 0.37 -2.40 19.56
CA PHE A 329 -0.57 -2.89 20.57
C PHE A 329 -1.75 -3.66 19.96
N HIS A 330 -2.34 -3.17 18.88
CA HIS A 330 -3.42 -3.85 18.16
C HIS A 330 -3.00 -5.20 17.56
N ARG A 331 -1.77 -5.32 17.05
CA ARG A 331 -1.20 -6.58 16.55
C ARG A 331 -1.23 -7.68 17.61
N LYS A 332 -0.83 -7.38 18.85
CA LYS A 332 -0.84 -8.35 19.97
C LYS A 332 -2.27 -8.79 20.32
N PHE A 333 -3.23 -7.89 20.25
CA PHE A 333 -4.62 -8.17 20.63
C PHE A 333 -5.35 -9.04 19.59
N TYR A 334 -5.14 -8.82 18.30
CA TYR A 334 -5.73 -9.65 17.23
C TYR A 334 -5.18 -11.08 17.23
N GLY A 335 -3.88 -11.26 17.51
CA GLY A 335 -3.25 -12.57 17.65
C GLY A 335 -3.81 -13.39 18.84
N ILE A 336 -4.21 -12.73 19.92
CA ILE A 336 -4.78 -13.35 21.11
C ILE A 336 -6.26 -13.75 20.87
N LYS A 337 -7.07 -12.90 20.23
CA LYS A 337 -8.48 -13.24 19.90
C LYS A 337 -8.60 -14.46 18.99
N LYS A 338 -7.65 -14.69 18.09
CA LYS A 338 -7.64 -15.86 17.19
C LYS A 338 -7.31 -17.18 17.88
N LYS A 339 -6.54 -17.18 18.98
CA LYS A 339 -6.28 -18.39 19.75
C LYS A 339 -7.51 -18.87 20.54
N ASN A 340 -8.43 -17.96 20.88
CA ASN A 340 -9.60 -18.29 21.71
C ASN A 340 -10.87 -18.64 20.91
N ASN A 341 -10.92 -18.42 19.60
CA ASN A 341 -12.08 -18.80 18.77
C ASN A 341 -11.94 -20.17 18.09
N ASN A 342 -10.95 -20.98 18.45
CA ASN A 342 -10.76 -22.35 18.02
C ASN A 342 -10.94 -23.36 19.18
N ILE A 343 -11.84 -23.05 20.13
CA ILE A 343 -12.37 -24.01 21.13
C ILE A 343 -13.85 -24.20 20.85
#